data_b287e78471255bffb0eed25fcb1f57e1
#
_entry.id   b287e78471255bffb0eed25fcb1f57e1
#
_cell.length_a   1.000
_cell.length_b   1.000
_cell.length_c   1.000
_cell.angle_alpha   90.00
_cell.angle_beta   90.00
_cell.angle_gamma   90.00
#
_symmetry.space_group_name_H-M   'P 1'
#
loop_
_entity.id
_entity.type
_entity.pdbx_description
1 polymer ?
#
loop_
_entity_poly.entity_id
_entity_poly.type
_entity_poly.pdbx_seq_one_letter_code
_entity_poly.pdbx_strand_id
1 'polypeptide(L)'
;VLYRPLEALTLSLAQDGVINKLRNSLPECPFPTRYTSISAFNARYRQGWLTATASLVHTATSEHAEKGTVPDDFHRFAPSLSVSMQPWQDESLYFRLMYKSTFRLPTFNDLYYYRLGNRNLRPEKADEYNVGITWSKSGLSVFDYISVTLDGYYNNVTDKIVAFPTTYAWKMANYGKVHAAGVDATLAATVPLTEKIRLIMSGGYTWQKAIDLTDSDAKNY
;
A
#
# COMPACT_ATOMS: atom_id res chain seq x y z
N VAL A 1 16.93 -6.29 -14.45
CA VAL A 1 17.24 -5.96 -15.85
C VAL A 1 16.45 -4.71 -16.24
N LEU A 2 17.06 -3.79 -16.98
CA LEU A 2 16.44 -2.57 -17.46
C LEU A 2 16.63 -2.50 -18.98
N TYR A 3 15.54 -2.20 -19.70
CA TYR A 3 15.50 -2.08 -21.15
C TYR A 3 14.76 -0.84 -21.59
N ARG A 4 15.30 -0.08 -22.53
CA ARG A 4 14.72 1.16 -23.08
C ARG A 4 14.50 1.02 -24.57
N PRO A 5 13.35 0.47 -25.00
CA PRO A 5 13.04 0.34 -26.44
C PRO A 5 12.82 1.67 -27.14
N LEU A 6 12.37 2.69 -26.40
CA LEU A 6 12.14 4.07 -26.87
C LEU A 6 12.64 5.05 -25.80
N GLU A 7 12.94 6.29 -26.20
CA GLU A 7 13.35 7.34 -25.23
C GLU A 7 12.27 7.57 -24.14
N ALA A 8 11.01 7.49 -24.53
CA ALA A 8 9.88 7.69 -23.64
C ALA A 8 9.53 6.45 -22.81
N LEU A 9 9.98 5.24 -23.18
CA LEU A 9 9.54 3.98 -22.56
C LEU A 9 10.72 3.25 -21.90
N THR A 10 10.58 2.97 -20.61
CA THR A 10 11.51 2.17 -19.84
C THR A 10 10.80 0.95 -19.29
N LEU A 11 11.32 -0.24 -19.58
CA LEU A 11 10.87 -1.51 -19.04
C LEU A 11 11.89 -2.02 -18.03
N SER A 12 11.44 -2.59 -16.93
CA SER A 12 12.33 -3.23 -15.96
C SER A 12 11.75 -4.54 -15.44
N LEU A 13 12.64 -5.48 -15.17
CA LEU A 13 12.34 -6.75 -14.52
C LEU A 13 13.27 -6.91 -13.31
N ALA A 14 12.68 -7.19 -12.16
CA ALA A 14 13.38 -7.53 -10.93
C ALA A 14 12.90 -8.89 -10.42
N GLN A 15 13.81 -9.62 -9.78
CA GLN A 15 13.55 -10.92 -9.16
C GLN A 15 14.20 -10.95 -7.79
N ASP A 16 13.40 -11.25 -6.75
CA ASP A 16 13.86 -11.40 -5.38
C ASP A 16 13.49 -12.78 -4.84
N GLY A 17 14.35 -13.32 -3.99
CA GLY A 17 14.12 -14.55 -3.23
C GLY A 17 14.31 -14.28 -1.75
N VAL A 18 13.34 -14.69 -0.93
CA VAL A 18 13.37 -14.50 0.53
C VAL A 18 13.16 -15.83 1.22
N ILE A 19 13.97 -16.12 2.23
CA ILE A 19 13.84 -17.30 3.09
C ILE A 19 13.65 -16.81 4.53
N ASN A 20 12.49 -17.13 5.10
CA ASN A 20 12.17 -16.84 6.48
C ASN A 20 12.11 -18.13 7.28
N LYS A 21 12.66 -18.14 8.50
CA LYS A 21 12.65 -19.28 9.40
C LYS A 21 12.20 -18.84 10.79
N LEU A 22 11.29 -19.60 11.40
CA LEU A 22 10.93 -19.43 12.80
C LEU A 22 11.58 -20.55 13.63
N ARG A 23 12.28 -20.14 14.68
CA ARG A 23 12.77 -21.05 15.73
C ARG A 23 12.51 -20.45 17.08
N ASN A 24 12.10 -21.29 18.03
CA ASN A 24 11.91 -20.92 19.44
C ASN A 24 12.13 -22.14 20.34
N SER A 25 12.06 -21.95 21.65
CA SER A 25 12.24 -22.99 22.65
C SER A 25 10.95 -23.75 23.04
N LEU A 26 9.81 -23.43 22.40
CA LEU A 26 8.54 -24.08 22.72
C LEU A 26 8.51 -25.51 22.16
N PRO A 27 8.13 -26.53 22.96
CA PRO A 27 8.17 -27.94 22.52
C PRO A 27 7.28 -28.24 21.30
N GLU A 28 6.20 -27.49 21.11
CA GLU A 28 5.22 -27.70 20.05
C GLU A 28 5.45 -26.78 18.84
N CYS A 29 6.55 -26.02 18.80
CA CYS A 29 6.85 -25.16 17.67
C CYS A 29 7.10 -26.01 16.40
N PRO A 30 6.41 -25.72 15.29
CA PRO A 30 6.56 -26.48 14.04
C PRO A 30 7.86 -26.16 13.28
N PHE A 31 8.63 -25.14 13.71
CA PHE A 31 9.85 -24.65 13.04
C PHE A 31 9.66 -24.41 11.54
N PRO A 32 8.69 -23.58 11.14
CA PRO A 32 8.40 -23.36 9.73
C PRO A 32 9.53 -22.62 9.04
N THR A 33 9.72 -22.97 7.76
CA THR A 33 10.55 -22.25 6.81
C THR A 33 9.68 -21.85 5.65
N ARG A 34 9.64 -20.54 5.32
CA ARG A 34 8.92 -19.98 4.19
C ARG A 34 9.90 -19.55 3.11
N TYR A 35 9.66 -20.01 1.91
CA TYR A 35 10.33 -19.59 0.70
C TYR A 35 9.41 -18.66 -0.07
N THR A 36 9.90 -17.48 -0.44
CA THR A 36 9.12 -16.49 -1.20
C THR A 36 9.92 -16.08 -2.43
N SER A 37 9.29 -16.17 -3.58
CA SER A 37 9.79 -15.67 -4.85
C SER A 37 8.95 -14.48 -5.28
N ILE A 38 9.58 -13.35 -5.59
CA ILE A 38 8.92 -12.11 -6.00
C ILE A 38 9.50 -11.69 -7.34
N SER A 39 8.65 -11.67 -8.38
CA SER A 39 8.99 -11.19 -9.71
C SER A 39 8.23 -9.90 -9.98
N ALA A 40 8.92 -8.82 -10.30
CA ALA A 40 8.33 -7.52 -10.58
C ALA A 40 8.65 -7.08 -12.01
N PHE A 41 7.61 -6.88 -12.81
CA PHE A 41 7.70 -6.26 -14.12
C PHE A 41 7.15 -4.83 -14.03
N ASN A 42 7.92 -3.84 -14.52
CA ASN A 42 7.51 -2.45 -14.54
C ASN A 42 7.69 -1.87 -15.95
N ALA A 43 6.70 -1.07 -16.35
CA ALA A 43 6.72 -0.26 -17.56
C ALA A 43 6.50 1.20 -17.18
N ARG A 44 7.45 2.06 -17.52
CA ARG A 44 7.36 3.51 -17.29
C ARG A 44 7.41 4.24 -18.63
N TYR A 45 6.34 4.97 -18.89
CA TYR A 45 6.24 5.88 -20.01
C TYR A 45 6.36 7.32 -19.52
N ARG A 46 7.22 8.11 -20.16
CA ARG A 46 7.39 9.54 -19.85
C ARG A 46 7.52 10.32 -21.17
N GLN A 47 6.60 11.21 -21.39
CA GLN A 47 6.61 12.12 -22.53
C GLN A 47 5.98 13.45 -22.16
N GLY A 48 6.78 14.54 -22.18
CA GLY A 48 6.30 15.88 -21.93
C GLY A 48 5.45 15.99 -20.65
N TRP A 49 4.18 16.24 -20.85
CA TRP A 49 3.18 16.47 -19.81
C TRP A 49 2.68 15.21 -19.08
N LEU A 50 3.03 14.02 -19.58
CA LEU A 50 2.51 12.75 -19.08
C LEU A 50 3.65 11.85 -18.55
N THR A 51 3.45 11.34 -17.35
CA THR A 51 4.23 10.20 -16.82
C THR A 51 3.25 9.11 -16.37
N ALA A 52 3.37 7.92 -16.92
CA ALA A 52 2.59 6.75 -16.50
C ALA A 52 3.54 5.62 -16.10
N THR A 53 3.24 4.94 -15.02
CA THR A 53 3.98 3.76 -14.55
C THR A 53 3.00 2.64 -14.26
N ALA A 54 3.15 1.52 -14.96
CA ALA A 54 2.42 0.29 -14.69
C ALA A 54 3.38 -0.73 -14.08
N SER A 55 2.93 -1.46 -13.07
CA SER A 55 3.70 -2.51 -12.43
C SER A 55 2.83 -3.75 -12.23
N LEU A 56 3.42 -4.92 -12.46
CA LEU A 56 2.82 -6.20 -12.14
C LEU A 56 3.81 -7.00 -11.30
N VAL A 57 3.43 -7.26 -10.06
CA VAL A 57 4.24 -8.07 -9.13
C VAL A 57 3.61 -9.43 -9.00
N HIS A 58 4.35 -10.48 -9.29
CA HIS A 58 3.99 -11.86 -8.98
C HIS A 58 4.73 -12.32 -7.74
N THR A 59 4.00 -12.80 -6.75
CA THR A 59 4.54 -13.40 -5.54
C THR A 59 4.12 -14.85 -5.47
N ALA A 60 5.08 -15.75 -5.25
CA ALA A 60 4.86 -17.16 -4.99
C ALA A 60 5.48 -17.50 -3.64
N THR A 61 4.74 -18.21 -2.77
CA THR A 61 5.25 -18.68 -1.49
C THR A 61 4.94 -20.14 -1.28
N SER A 62 5.91 -20.85 -0.69
CA SER A 62 5.72 -22.19 -0.15
C SER A 62 6.29 -22.28 1.26
N GLU A 63 5.68 -23.10 2.09
CA GLU A 63 6.14 -23.34 3.45
C GLU A 63 6.46 -24.82 3.68
N HIS A 64 7.46 -25.03 4.50
CA HIS A 64 7.80 -26.35 5.02
C HIS A 64 7.95 -26.25 6.53
N ALA A 65 7.42 -27.23 7.28
CA ALA A 65 7.58 -27.32 8.72
C ALA A 65 8.13 -28.67 9.12
N GLU A 66 8.92 -28.69 10.19
CA GLU A 66 9.44 -29.96 10.75
C GLU A 66 8.33 -30.80 11.39
N LYS A 67 7.26 -30.13 11.86
CA LYS A 67 6.12 -30.79 12.54
C LYS A 67 4.80 -30.12 12.17
N GLY A 68 3.75 -30.95 12.01
CA GLY A 68 2.38 -30.47 11.77
C GLY A 68 2.13 -30.01 10.34
N THR A 69 0.99 -29.36 10.14
CA THR A 69 0.55 -28.85 8.84
C THR A 69 1.07 -27.44 8.57
N VAL A 70 1.25 -27.10 7.31
CA VAL A 70 1.59 -25.76 6.83
C VAL A 70 0.43 -25.24 5.98
N PRO A 71 0.31 -23.92 5.77
CA PRO A 71 -0.59 -23.35 4.76
C PRO A 71 -0.30 -23.89 3.37
N ASP A 72 -1.31 -23.88 2.50
CA ASP A 72 -1.14 -24.21 1.09
C ASP A 72 -0.23 -23.20 0.39
N ASP A 73 0.38 -23.65 -0.70
CA ASP A 73 1.19 -22.78 -1.57
C ASP A 73 0.32 -21.62 -2.09
N PHE A 74 0.92 -20.45 -2.15
CA PHE A 74 0.21 -19.23 -2.52
C PHE A 74 0.86 -18.55 -3.73
N HIS A 75 0.02 -18.15 -4.68
CA HIS A 75 0.42 -17.38 -5.86
C HIS A 75 -0.50 -16.17 -6.04
N ARG A 76 0.07 -15.02 -6.28
CA ARG A 76 -0.73 -13.82 -6.56
C ARG A 76 -0.02 -12.84 -7.48
N PHE A 77 -0.82 -12.26 -8.38
CA PHE A 77 -0.46 -11.06 -9.13
C PHE A 77 -1.03 -9.83 -8.43
N ALA A 78 -0.19 -8.82 -8.25
CA ALA A 78 -0.53 -7.54 -7.66
C ALA A 78 -0.22 -6.43 -8.68
N PRO A 79 -1.24 -5.99 -9.46
CA PRO A 79 -1.09 -4.91 -10.41
C PRO A 79 -1.08 -3.54 -9.72
N SER A 80 -0.39 -2.58 -10.31
CA SER A 80 -0.50 -1.17 -9.97
C SER A 80 -0.34 -0.28 -11.20
N LEU A 81 -1.02 0.86 -11.18
CA LEU A 81 -0.95 1.90 -12.20
C LEU A 81 -0.86 3.25 -11.52
N SER A 82 0.11 4.06 -11.91
CA SER A 82 0.24 5.44 -11.46
C SER A 82 0.38 6.34 -12.69
N VAL A 83 -0.43 7.38 -12.75
CA VAL A 83 -0.42 8.37 -13.83
C VAL A 83 -0.29 9.76 -13.21
N SER A 84 0.67 10.54 -13.71
CA SER A 84 0.86 11.95 -13.37
C SER A 84 0.83 12.77 -14.64
N MET A 85 0.01 13.81 -14.65
CA MET A 85 -0.21 14.68 -15.80
C MET A 85 -0.02 16.14 -15.41
N GLN A 86 0.66 16.89 -16.27
CA GLN A 86 0.78 18.35 -16.22
C GLN A 86 0.32 18.89 -17.58
N PRO A 87 -1.01 19.03 -17.83
CA PRO A 87 -1.54 19.36 -19.14
C PRO A 87 -1.10 20.74 -19.66
N TRP A 88 -0.87 21.69 -18.76
CA TRP A 88 -0.45 23.05 -19.08
C TRP A 88 0.99 23.26 -18.62
N GLN A 89 1.90 23.43 -19.57
CA GLN A 89 3.34 23.57 -19.27
C GLN A 89 3.66 24.89 -18.57
N ASP A 90 2.87 25.93 -18.81
CA ASP A 90 3.04 27.26 -18.22
C ASP A 90 2.47 27.37 -16.80
N GLU A 91 1.70 26.39 -16.36
CA GLU A 91 1.12 26.34 -15.02
C GLU A 91 1.62 25.10 -14.27
N SER A 92 2.05 25.29 -13.04
CA SER A 92 2.45 24.19 -12.18
C SER A 92 1.22 23.48 -11.57
N LEU A 93 0.40 22.90 -12.44
CA LEU A 93 -0.81 22.16 -12.09
C LEU A 93 -0.64 20.68 -12.46
N TYR A 94 -0.65 19.83 -11.45
CA TYR A 94 -0.44 18.38 -11.59
C TYR A 94 -1.68 17.62 -11.17
N PHE A 95 -2.08 16.67 -11.99
CA PHE A 95 -3.09 15.66 -11.66
C PHE A 95 -2.42 14.32 -11.44
N ARG A 96 -2.83 13.59 -10.42
CA ARG A 96 -2.34 12.27 -10.09
C ARG A 96 -3.49 11.29 -9.97
N LEU A 97 -3.30 10.11 -10.56
CA LEU A 97 -4.22 8.96 -10.42
C LEU A 97 -3.38 7.76 -10.05
N MET A 98 -3.82 6.98 -9.08
CA MET A 98 -3.17 5.73 -8.70
C MET A 98 -4.21 4.66 -8.40
N TYR A 99 -3.96 3.48 -8.93
CA TYR A 99 -4.57 2.23 -8.51
C TYR A 99 -3.47 1.27 -8.09
N LYS A 100 -3.68 0.56 -6.99
CA LYS A 100 -2.76 -0.46 -6.52
C LYS A 100 -3.54 -1.59 -5.85
N SER A 101 -3.35 -2.82 -6.34
CA SER A 101 -3.73 -4.02 -5.60
C SER A 101 -2.53 -4.50 -4.79
N THR A 102 -2.75 -4.79 -3.52
CA THR A 102 -1.72 -5.31 -2.62
C THR A 102 -2.28 -6.41 -1.73
N PHE A 103 -1.43 -7.12 -1.02
CA PHE A 103 -1.83 -8.15 -0.08
C PHE A 103 -0.79 -8.29 1.03
N ARG A 104 -1.22 -8.85 2.15
CA ARG A 104 -0.37 -9.20 3.28
C ARG A 104 -0.51 -10.69 3.57
N LEU A 105 0.60 -11.41 3.45
CA LEU A 105 0.67 -12.81 3.88
C LEU A 105 0.55 -12.87 5.42
N PRO A 106 -0.12 -13.90 5.96
CA PRO A 106 -0.08 -14.16 7.39
C PRO A 106 1.37 -14.31 7.85
N THR A 107 1.72 -13.65 8.95
CA THR A 107 3.03 -13.79 9.59
C THR A 107 3.14 -15.14 10.30
N PHE A 108 4.35 -15.55 10.66
CA PHE A 108 4.50 -16.74 11.48
C PHE A 108 3.80 -16.65 12.83
N ASN A 109 3.69 -15.44 13.40
CA ASN A 109 2.91 -15.23 14.62
C ASN A 109 1.41 -15.45 14.37
N ASP A 110 0.88 -14.95 13.25
CA ASP A 110 -0.53 -15.16 12.91
C ASP A 110 -0.85 -16.65 12.73
N LEU A 111 0.08 -17.44 12.20
CA LEU A 111 -0.10 -18.85 11.88
C LEU A 111 0.23 -19.79 13.05
N TYR A 112 1.33 -19.51 13.78
CA TYR A 112 1.98 -20.50 14.66
C TYR A 112 2.12 -20.07 16.11
N TYR A 113 1.64 -18.87 16.49
CA TYR A 113 1.70 -18.45 17.89
C TYR A 113 0.88 -19.42 18.76
N TYR A 114 1.46 -19.86 19.88
CA TYR A 114 0.86 -20.87 20.76
C TYR A 114 -0.55 -20.48 21.19
N ARG A 115 -1.53 -21.35 20.96
CA ARG A 115 -2.98 -21.19 21.24
C ARG A 115 -3.70 -20.07 20.48
N LEU A 116 -3.01 -19.09 19.92
CA LEU A 116 -3.61 -17.95 19.20
C LEU A 116 -3.58 -18.14 17.67
N GLY A 117 -2.50 -18.71 17.16
CA GLY A 117 -2.26 -18.85 15.72
C GLY A 117 -3.28 -19.73 15.02
N ASN A 118 -3.49 -19.45 13.74
CA ASN A 118 -4.41 -20.18 12.87
C ASN A 118 -3.75 -20.44 11.52
N ARG A 119 -3.51 -21.70 11.20
CA ARG A 119 -2.83 -22.13 9.95
C ARG A 119 -3.71 -22.04 8.71
N ASN A 120 -5.03 -21.86 8.89
CA ASN A 120 -6.00 -21.74 7.80
C ASN A 120 -6.24 -20.28 7.36
N LEU A 121 -5.39 -19.34 7.81
CA LEU A 121 -5.52 -17.94 7.42
C LEU A 121 -5.24 -17.74 5.95
N ARG A 122 -6.13 -16.98 5.31
CA ARG A 122 -5.95 -16.46 3.96
C ARG A 122 -5.17 -15.13 4.00
N PRO A 123 -4.42 -14.80 2.94
CA PRO A 123 -3.82 -13.48 2.82
C PRO A 123 -4.87 -12.36 2.81
N GLU A 124 -4.60 -11.32 3.60
CA GLU A 124 -5.36 -10.07 3.57
C GLU A 124 -5.12 -9.36 2.24
N LYS A 125 -6.16 -8.80 1.65
CA LYS A 125 -6.12 -8.12 0.34
C LYS A 125 -6.58 -6.67 0.49
N ALA A 126 -5.92 -5.77 -0.24
CA ALA A 126 -6.32 -4.37 -0.31
C ALA A 126 -6.24 -3.87 -1.77
N ASP A 127 -7.30 -3.20 -2.20
CA ASP A 127 -7.33 -2.43 -3.43
C ASP A 127 -7.42 -0.95 -3.07
N GLU A 128 -6.45 -0.17 -3.55
CA GLU A 128 -6.23 1.22 -3.19
C GLU A 128 -6.41 2.10 -4.44
N TYR A 129 -7.24 3.11 -4.32
CA TYR A 129 -7.52 4.11 -5.36
C TYR A 129 -7.19 5.49 -4.80
N ASN A 130 -6.37 6.24 -5.52
CA ASN A 130 -6.03 7.60 -5.14
C ASN A 130 -6.16 8.55 -6.32
N VAL A 131 -6.68 9.73 -6.05
CA VAL A 131 -6.74 10.85 -6.98
C VAL A 131 -6.20 12.09 -6.30
N GLY A 132 -5.31 12.81 -6.95
CA GLY A 132 -4.69 13.99 -6.38
C GLY A 132 -4.54 15.11 -7.39
N ILE A 133 -4.59 16.34 -6.87
CA ILE A 133 -4.29 17.57 -7.60
C ILE A 133 -3.30 18.37 -6.78
N THR A 134 -2.27 18.90 -7.43
CA THR A 134 -1.34 19.86 -6.84
C THR A 134 -1.23 21.05 -7.74
N TRP A 135 -1.47 22.22 -7.19
CA TRP A 135 -1.20 23.48 -7.83
C TRP A 135 -0.16 24.25 -7.05
N SER A 136 0.81 24.83 -7.74
CA SER A 136 1.79 25.72 -7.12
C SER A 136 2.11 26.90 -8.01
N LYS A 137 2.40 28.04 -7.39
CA LYS A 137 2.76 29.27 -8.09
C LYS A 137 3.79 30.06 -7.30
N SER A 138 4.75 30.63 -8.03
CA SER A 138 5.76 31.54 -7.48
C SER A 138 5.58 32.94 -8.03
N GLY A 139 6.07 33.94 -7.31
CA GLY A 139 6.09 35.34 -7.80
C GLY A 139 4.73 36.01 -7.84
N LEU A 140 3.81 35.65 -6.96
CA LEU A 140 2.57 36.39 -6.73
C LEU A 140 2.87 37.65 -5.88
N SER A 141 2.06 38.70 -6.03
CA SER A 141 2.28 39.97 -5.31
C SER A 141 2.36 39.82 -3.77
N VAL A 142 1.66 38.84 -3.19
CA VAL A 142 1.61 38.58 -1.76
C VAL A 142 2.45 37.38 -1.35
N PHE A 143 2.67 36.43 -2.26
CA PHE A 143 3.37 35.19 -1.98
C PHE A 143 4.60 35.04 -2.87
N ASP A 144 5.78 34.83 -2.28
CA ASP A 144 6.95 34.37 -3.04
C ASP A 144 6.69 32.97 -3.63
N TYR A 145 5.96 32.16 -2.86
CA TYR A 145 5.55 30.80 -3.25
C TYR A 145 4.25 30.41 -2.54
N ILE A 146 3.37 29.72 -3.25
CA ILE A 146 2.21 29.05 -2.69
C ILE A 146 2.04 27.68 -3.35
N SER A 147 1.66 26.67 -2.57
CA SER A 147 1.31 25.33 -3.05
C SER A 147 0.09 24.81 -2.32
N VAL A 148 -0.85 24.29 -3.08
CA VAL A 148 -2.05 23.61 -2.57
C VAL A 148 -2.07 22.21 -3.14
N THR A 149 -2.22 21.22 -2.26
CA THR A 149 -2.39 19.82 -2.64
C THR A 149 -3.69 19.30 -2.05
N LEU A 150 -4.48 18.61 -2.88
CA LEU A 150 -5.67 17.87 -2.48
C LEU A 150 -5.52 16.43 -2.96
N ASP A 151 -5.64 15.48 -2.05
CA ASP A 151 -5.61 14.05 -2.35
C ASP A 151 -6.86 13.38 -1.78
N GLY A 152 -7.58 12.65 -2.61
CA GLY A 152 -8.68 11.80 -2.22
C GLY A 152 -8.29 10.33 -2.37
N TYR A 153 -8.71 9.48 -1.46
CA TYR A 153 -8.43 8.05 -1.51
C TYR A 153 -9.63 7.20 -1.13
N TYR A 154 -9.65 5.99 -1.68
CA TYR A 154 -10.59 4.95 -1.33
C TYR A 154 -9.86 3.61 -1.28
N ASN A 155 -9.95 2.92 -0.15
CA ASN A 155 -9.29 1.64 0.09
C ASN A 155 -10.33 0.58 0.45
N ASN A 156 -10.28 -0.56 -0.23
CA ASN A 156 -11.13 -1.71 0.04
C ASN A 156 -10.25 -2.85 0.55
N VAL A 157 -10.38 -3.18 1.84
CA VAL A 157 -9.64 -4.27 2.50
C VAL A 157 -10.56 -5.44 2.72
N THR A 158 -10.14 -6.64 2.33
CA THR A 158 -10.86 -7.91 2.50
C THR A 158 -9.98 -8.94 3.17
N ASP A 159 -10.59 -9.94 3.82
CA ASP A 159 -9.90 -11.01 4.57
C ASP A 159 -8.93 -10.46 5.63
N LYS A 160 -9.26 -9.33 6.28
CA LYS A 160 -8.40 -8.70 7.28
C LYS A 160 -8.05 -9.68 8.40
N ILE A 161 -6.76 -9.82 8.69
CA ILE A 161 -6.29 -10.73 9.74
C ILE A 161 -6.30 -9.97 11.08
N VAL A 162 -7.10 -10.47 12.02
CA VAL A 162 -7.26 -9.88 13.35
C VAL A 162 -7.22 -10.97 14.42
N ALA A 163 -6.84 -10.58 15.64
CA ALA A 163 -7.04 -11.41 16.82
C ALA A 163 -8.48 -11.24 17.28
N PHE A 164 -9.24 -12.32 17.30
CA PHE A 164 -10.66 -12.33 17.66
C PHE A 164 -10.87 -13.08 18.99
N PRO A 165 -11.63 -12.54 19.96
CA PRO A 165 -11.95 -13.22 21.20
C PRO A 165 -12.96 -14.34 20.95
N THR A 166 -12.62 -15.55 21.37
CA THR A 166 -13.55 -16.66 21.47
C THR A 166 -13.93 -16.88 22.93
N THR A 167 -14.86 -17.79 23.22
CA THR A 167 -15.32 -18.10 24.59
C THR A 167 -14.17 -18.44 25.56
N TYR A 168 -13.08 -19.04 25.09
CA TYR A 168 -12.00 -19.54 25.95
C TYR A 168 -10.64 -18.92 25.66
N ALA A 169 -10.42 -18.35 24.48
CA ALA A 169 -9.11 -17.81 24.06
C ALA A 169 -9.27 -16.85 22.91
N TRP A 170 -8.25 -16.05 22.65
CA TRP A 170 -8.12 -15.31 21.41
C TRP A 170 -7.65 -16.23 20.29
N LYS A 171 -8.13 -16.00 19.08
CA LYS A 171 -7.66 -16.69 17.86
C LYS A 171 -7.47 -15.73 16.73
N MET A 172 -6.46 -15.97 15.90
CA MET A 172 -6.29 -15.26 14.65
C MET A 172 -7.34 -15.73 13.63
N ALA A 173 -8.03 -14.80 13.00
CA ALA A 173 -9.06 -15.07 12.02
C ALA A 173 -8.98 -14.05 10.86
N ASN A 174 -9.41 -14.48 9.67
CA ASN A 174 -9.74 -13.56 8.60
C ASN A 174 -11.14 -13.00 8.90
N TYR A 175 -11.15 -11.82 9.47
CA TYR A 175 -12.38 -11.19 9.90
C TYR A 175 -12.40 -9.76 9.39
N GLY A 176 -13.39 -9.50 8.56
CA GLY A 176 -13.67 -8.14 8.18
C GLY A 176 -13.45 -7.80 6.72
N LYS A 177 -14.35 -7.00 6.28
CA LYS A 177 -14.27 -6.20 5.07
C LYS A 177 -14.34 -4.74 5.51
N VAL A 178 -13.29 -3.99 5.23
CA VAL A 178 -13.20 -2.58 5.66
C VAL A 178 -13.07 -1.70 4.43
N HIS A 179 -13.93 -0.71 4.33
CA HIS A 179 -13.77 0.39 3.39
C HIS A 179 -13.26 1.61 4.13
N ALA A 180 -12.16 2.19 3.66
CA ALA A 180 -11.65 3.45 4.17
C ALA A 180 -11.62 4.47 3.02
N ALA A 181 -12.21 5.63 3.23
CA ALA A 181 -12.18 6.74 2.30
C ALA A 181 -11.78 8.01 3.03
N GLY A 182 -11.05 8.88 2.36
CA GLY A 182 -10.64 10.14 2.97
C GLY A 182 -10.19 11.17 1.96
N VAL A 183 -9.98 12.36 2.48
CA VAL A 183 -9.44 13.51 1.75
C VAL A 183 -8.38 14.18 2.60
N ASP A 184 -7.23 14.41 2.00
CA ASP A 184 -6.11 15.14 2.57
C ASP A 184 -5.93 16.45 1.81
N ALA A 185 -5.83 17.56 2.54
CA ALA A 185 -5.55 18.87 1.99
C ALA A 185 -4.28 19.43 2.64
N THR A 186 -3.35 19.92 1.84
CA THR A 186 -2.13 20.59 2.32
C THR A 186 -1.97 21.95 1.67
N LEU A 187 -1.57 22.94 2.48
CA LEU A 187 -1.22 24.27 2.05
C LEU A 187 0.21 24.57 2.51
N ALA A 188 1.05 25.06 1.61
CA ALA A 188 2.35 25.64 1.95
C ALA A 188 2.46 27.02 1.30
N ALA A 189 2.96 28.01 2.03
CA ALA A 189 3.13 29.37 1.53
C ALA A 189 4.38 30.02 2.12
N THR A 190 5.03 30.85 1.28
CA THR A 190 6.12 31.74 1.69
C THR A 190 5.71 33.16 1.39
N VAL A 191 5.64 33.99 2.42
CA VAL A 191 5.26 35.40 2.35
C VAL A 191 6.48 36.27 2.67
N PRO A 192 6.92 37.15 1.79
CA PRO A 192 7.96 38.13 2.10
C PRO A 192 7.35 39.23 2.97
N LEU A 193 7.76 39.34 4.20
CA LEU A 193 7.34 40.42 5.11
C LEU A 193 8.18 41.68 4.90
N THR A 194 9.46 41.50 4.62
CA THR A 194 10.42 42.54 4.28
C THR A 194 11.49 41.95 3.34
N GLU A 195 12.39 42.80 2.79
CA GLU A 195 13.53 42.30 2.00
C GLU A 195 14.41 41.26 2.72
N LYS A 196 14.40 41.30 4.07
CA LYS A 196 15.25 40.42 4.92
C LYS A 196 14.48 39.34 5.66
N ILE A 197 13.14 39.42 5.71
CA ILE A 197 12.30 38.53 6.53
C ILE A 197 11.28 37.85 5.64
N ARG A 198 11.26 36.52 5.66
CA ARG A 198 10.25 35.68 5.01
C ARG A 198 9.52 34.84 6.04
N LEU A 199 8.22 34.81 5.95
CA LEU A 199 7.36 33.92 6.74
C LEU A 199 7.06 32.67 5.95
N ILE A 200 7.43 31.51 6.46
CA ILE A 200 7.13 30.20 5.86
C ILE A 200 6.02 29.58 6.69
N MET A 201 4.92 29.22 6.04
CA MET A 201 3.74 28.63 6.66
C MET A 201 3.42 27.31 5.98
N SER A 202 2.97 26.33 6.77
CA SER A 202 2.37 25.11 6.24
C SER A 202 1.23 24.67 7.13
N GLY A 203 0.22 24.09 6.54
CA GLY A 203 -0.94 23.53 7.24
C GLY A 203 -1.50 22.36 6.48
N GLY A 204 -2.12 21.43 7.20
CA GLY A 204 -2.78 20.27 6.61
C GLY A 204 -4.09 19.97 7.32
N TYR A 205 -5.03 19.41 6.57
CA TYR A 205 -6.29 18.91 7.06
C TYR A 205 -6.54 17.53 6.47
N THR A 206 -6.89 16.58 7.33
CA THR A 206 -7.23 15.20 6.94
C THR A 206 -8.63 14.89 7.44
N TRP A 207 -9.49 14.44 6.53
CA TRP A 207 -10.75 13.82 6.85
C TRP A 207 -10.76 12.37 6.39
N GLN A 208 -11.11 11.45 7.30
CA GLN A 208 -11.13 10.02 7.00
C GLN A 208 -12.38 9.38 7.61
N LYS A 209 -12.99 8.46 6.86
CA LYS A 209 -14.05 7.58 7.34
C LYS A 209 -13.68 6.13 7.01
N ALA A 210 -13.68 5.29 8.04
CA ALA A 210 -13.54 3.85 7.90
C ALA A 210 -14.85 3.17 8.30
N ILE A 211 -15.34 2.25 7.46
CA ILE A 211 -16.58 1.50 7.67
C ILE A 211 -16.24 0.03 7.66
N ASP A 212 -16.58 -0.66 8.72
CA ASP A 212 -16.56 -2.12 8.78
C ASP A 212 -17.85 -2.65 8.13
N LEU A 213 -17.69 -3.38 7.04
CA LEU A 213 -18.76 -4.03 6.28
C LEU A 213 -18.83 -5.53 6.54
N THR A 214 -18.19 -6.00 7.61
CA THR A 214 -18.29 -7.38 8.02
C THR A 214 -19.75 -7.70 8.34
N ASP A 215 -20.21 -8.85 7.88
CA ASP A 215 -21.57 -9.31 8.11
C ASP A 215 -21.91 -9.28 9.60
N SER A 216 -23.11 -8.74 9.94
CA SER A 216 -23.57 -8.63 11.32
C SER A 216 -23.65 -9.99 12.01
N ASP A 217 -23.98 -11.04 11.27
CA ASP A 217 -24.08 -12.41 11.79
C ASP A 217 -22.69 -13.01 12.14
N ALA A 218 -21.64 -12.56 11.47
CA ALA A 218 -20.27 -12.94 11.80
C ALA A 218 -19.73 -12.24 13.07
N LYS A 219 -20.41 -11.19 13.57
CA LYS A 219 -20.00 -10.43 14.77
C LYS A 219 -20.53 -11.04 16.08
N ASN A 220 -21.38 -12.04 16.01
CA ASN A 220 -22.08 -12.65 17.16
C ASN A 220 -21.45 -13.97 17.65
N TYR A 221 -20.19 -14.26 17.32
CA TYR A 221 -19.51 -15.50 17.73
C TYR A 221 -18.27 -15.26 18.57
#